data_fcbe41dc85d642b225e0036fb5db3437
#
_entry.id   fcbe41dc85d642b225e0036fb5db3437
#
_cell.length_a   1.000
_cell.length_b   1.000
_cell.length_c   1.000
_cell.angle_alpha   90.00
_cell.angle_beta   90.00
_cell.angle_gamma   90.00
#
_symmetry.space_group_name_H-M   'P 1'
#
loop_
_entity.id
_entity.type
_entity.pdbx_description
1 polymer ?
#
loop_
_entity_poly.entity_id
_entity_poly.type
_entity_poly.pdbx_seq_one_letter_code
_entity_poly.pdbx_strand_id
1 'polypeptide(L)'
;MLQEVTAEVEKTAKAVVNEIHTALPGEIISFDGGMATVKPIGKYVTSDGVKLDYPTITEAPVIFPFCQSSGVGIAFPVKKGDSCIILVSEVELDAWRTGSDSLGSLKFDLSSAMVIPGLLEKSYEPMIRASSGNAVIIKAGGAEIMVNDGGCTIDTGSTVMELDDGGVHIDGSLTVTGDIKAGSVSLKNHTHVDSTGGDTQKPK
;
A
#
# COMPACT_ATOMS: atom_id res chain seq x y z
N MET A 1 48.17 16.99 -23.13
CA MET A 1 47.34 16.47 -24.25
C MET A 1 46.65 15.14 -23.90
N LEU A 2 47.38 13.99 -23.70
CA LEU A 2 46.72 12.72 -23.38
C LEU A 2 45.96 12.76 -22.04
N GLN A 3 46.57 13.32 -20.98
CA GLN A 3 45.96 13.48 -19.65
C GLN A 3 44.74 14.43 -19.68
N GLU A 4 44.78 15.47 -20.47
CA GLU A 4 43.66 16.41 -20.63
C GLU A 4 42.46 15.74 -21.33
N VAL A 5 42.74 14.93 -22.37
CA VAL A 5 41.68 14.15 -23.06
C VAL A 5 41.07 13.14 -22.11
N THR A 6 41.86 12.44 -21.30
CA THR A 6 41.34 11.48 -20.30
C THR A 6 40.48 12.17 -19.26
N ALA A 7 40.91 13.33 -18.75
CA ALA A 7 40.13 14.11 -17.79
C ALA A 7 38.80 14.61 -18.36
N GLU A 8 38.79 15.03 -19.63
CA GLU A 8 37.57 15.48 -20.28
C GLU A 8 36.57 14.31 -20.54
N VAL A 9 37.08 13.14 -20.94
CA VAL A 9 36.27 11.92 -21.08
C VAL A 9 35.67 11.50 -19.74
N GLU A 10 36.48 11.50 -18.67
CA GLU A 10 35.95 11.19 -17.31
C GLU A 10 34.89 12.19 -16.85
N LYS A 11 35.10 13.46 -17.09
CA LYS A 11 34.14 14.52 -16.75
C LYS A 11 32.84 14.34 -17.52
N THR A 12 32.92 14.07 -18.81
CA THR A 12 31.74 13.82 -19.67
C THR A 12 31.00 12.56 -19.23
N ALA A 13 31.73 11.47 -18.95
CA ALA A 13 31.10 10.24 -18.47
C ALA A 13 30.37 10.44 -17.12
N LYS A 14 31.01 11.14 -16.17
CA LYS A 14 30.38 11.50 -14.90
C LYS A 14 29.13 12.38 -15.08
N ALA A 15 29.17 13.34 -16.00
CA ALA A 15 28.02 14.18 -16.30
C ALA A 15 26.86 13.34 -16.82
N VAL A 16 27.08 12.42 -17.76
CA VAL A 16 26.05 11.52 -18.32
C VAL A 16 25.48 10.61 -17.21
N VAL A 17 26.33 10.03 -16.35
CA VAL A 17 25.85 9.17 -15.24
C VAL A 17 25.01 9.96 -14.23
N ASN A 18 25.33 11.22 -13.99
CA ASN A 18 24.58 12.07 -13.05
C ASN A 18 23.18 12.43 -13.55
N GLU A 19 22.93 12.35 -14.87
CA GLU A 19 21.61 12.59 -15.48
C GLU A 19 20.75 11.31 -15.53
N ILE A 20 21.30 10.15 -15.18
CA ILE A 20 20.57 8.89 -15.12
C ILE A 20 19.90 8.76 -13.76
N HIS A 21 18.59 8.93 -13.72
CA HIS A 21 17.79 8.74 -12.53
C HIS A 21 17.09 7.38 -12.59
N THR A 22 17.23 6.56 -11.54
CA THR A 22 16.60 5.22 -11.48
C THR A 22 15.57 5.12 -10.36
N ALA A 23 15.98 5.48 -9.15
CA ALA A 23 15.10 5.49 -7.98
C ALA A 23 15.57 6.53 -6.98
N LEU A 24 14.63 7.24 -6.38
CA LEU A 24 14.86 8.28 -5.39
C LEU A 24 13.88 8.13 -4.23
N PRO A 25 14.31 8.33 -2.97
CA PRO A 25 13.36 8.57 -1.89
C PRO A 25 12.64 9.89 -2.11
N GLY A 26 11.37 9.97 -1.73
CA GLY A 26 10.56 11.16 -1.91
C GLY A 26 9.46 11.31 -0.86
N GLU A 27 8.82 12.47 -0.90
CA GLU A 27 7.67 12.82 -0.09
C GLU A 27 6.48 13.16 -0.99
N ILE A 28 5.30 12.68 -0.63
CA ILE A 28 4.04 13.02 -1.30
C ILE A 28 3.63 14.45 -0.91
N ILE A 29 3.49 15.31 -1.90
CA ILE A 29 3.00 16.69 -1.73
C ILE A 29 1.48 16.77 -1.91
N SER A 30 0.95 16.01 -2.88
CA SER A 30 -0.49 15.85 -3.11
C SER A 30 -0.77 14.53 -3.82
N PHE A 31 -1.99 14.03 -3.66
CA PHE A 31 -2.47 12.82 -4.32
C PHE A 31 -3.92 13.02 -4.74
N ASP A 32 -4.23 12.66 -5.98
CA ASP A 32 -5.58 12.69 -6.53
C ASP A 32 -5.73 11.61 -7.61
N GLY A 33 -6.78 10.80 -7.49
CA GLY A 33 -7.20 9.85 -8.52
C GLY A 33 -6.14 8.84 -9.01
N GLY A 34 -5.13 8.51 -8.19
CA GLY A 34 -4.04 7.63 -8.61
C GLY A 34 -2.79 8.34 -9.12
N MET A 35 -2.81 9.66 -9.19
CA MET A 35 -1.67 10.51 -9.54
C MET A 35 -1.15 11.27 -8.32
N ALA A 36 0.15 11.41 -8.19
CA ALA A 36 0.78 12.14 -7.10
C ALA A 36 1.67 13.27 -7.63
N THR A 37 1.72 14.35 -6.84
CA THR A 37 2.81 15.31 -6.91
C THR A 37 3.80 14.93 -5.82
N VAL A 38 5.06 14.76 -6.18
CA VAL A 38 6.10 14.30 -5.26
C VAL A 38 7.34 15.19 -5.30
N LYS A 39 7.99 15.30 -4.15
CA LYS A 39 9.28 15.99 -4.03
C LYS A 39 10.36 14.96 -3.71
N PRO A 40 11.34 14.74 -4.62
CA PRO A 40 12.47 13.90 -4.31
C PRO A 40 13.28 14.47 -3.14
N ILE A 41 13.79 13.58 -2.28
CA ILE A 41 14.64 13.93 -1.15
C ILE A 41 16.10 13.78 -1.58
N GLY A 42 16.91 14.76 -1.19
CA GLY A 42 18.32 14.83 -1.55
C GLY A 42 18.63 15.98 -2.50
N LYS A 43 19.86 15.98 -3.01
CA LYS A 43 20.35 16.99 -3.93
C LYS A 43 21.13 16.30 -5.04
N TYR A 44 20.98 16.76 -6.25
CA TYR A 44 21.89 16.37 -7.31
C TYR A 44 23.04 17.37 -7.43
N VAL A 45 24.16 16.90 -7.95
CA VAL A 45 25.37 17.70 -8.11
C VAL A 45 25.63 17.90 -9.59
N THR A 46 25.60 19.13 -10.05
CA THR A 46 25.89 19.50 -11.42
C THR A 46 27.37 19.23 -11.79
N SER A 47 27.70 19.24 -13.07
CA SER A 47 29.08 18.99 -13.57
C SER A 47 30.13 19.97 -13.03
N ASP A 48 29.71 21.18 -12.64
CA ASP A 48 30.50 22.23 -12.01
C ASP A 48 30.51 22.18 -10.47
N GLY A 49 29.87 21.15 -9.88
CA GLY A 49 29.89 20.90 -8.43
C GLY A 49 28.83 21.64 -7.63
N VAL A 50 27.90 22.32 -8.28
CA VAL A 50 26.79 23.01 -7.59
C VAL A 50 25.76 21.98 -7.13
N LYS A 51 25.32 22.10 -5.86
CA LYS A 51 24.27 21.26 -5.27
C LYS A 51 22.91 21.91 -5.46
N LEU A 52 22.05 21.27 -6.20
CA LEU A 52 20.68 21.73 -6.47
C LEU A 52 19.66 20.76 -5.89
N ASP A 53 18.51 21.29 -5.49
CA ASP A 53 17.36 20.45 -5.13
C ASP A 53 16.75 19.86 -6.40
N TYR A 54 16.24 18.64 -6.31
CA TYR A 54 15.46 18.07 -7.39
C TYR A 54 14.16 18.87 -7.60
N PRO A 55 13.69 18.99 -8.83
CA PRO A 55 12.40 19.57 -9.11
C PRO A 55 11.26 18.75 -8.50
N THR A 56 10.15 19.39 -8.19
CA THR A 56 8.91 18.71 -7.87
C THR A 56 8.37 18.02 -9.12
N ILE A 57 7.99 16.75 -8.99
CA ILE A 57 7.44 15.93 -10.07
C ILE A 57 5.93 15.91 -9.90
N THR A 58 5.20 16.34 -10.93
CA THR A 58 3.74 16.36 -10.96
C THR A 58 3.20 15.19 -11.76
N GLU A 59 1.95 14.80 -11.49
CA GLU A 59 1.22 13.77 -12.25
C GLU A 59 1.94 12.42 -12.36
N ALA A 60 2.75 12.07 -11.35
CA ALA A 60 3.40 10.76 -11.29
C ALA A 60 2.36 9.69 -10.92
N PRO A 61 2.18 8.63 -11.74
CA PRO A 61 1.27 7.55 -11.42
C PRO A 61 1.73 6.81 -10.17
N VAL A 62 0.76 6.50 -9.29
CA VAL A 62 1.03 5.75 -8.07
C VAL A 62 0.77 4.28 -8.30
N ILE A 63 1.75 3.46 -7.93
CA ILE A 63 1.69 2.00 -8.04
C ILE A 63 0.99 1.46 -6.80
N PHE A 64 -0.16 0.82 -6.99
CA PHE A 64 -0.88 0.05 -5.98
C PHE A 64 -0.87 -1.45 -6.35
N PRO A 65 -1.00 -2.34 -5.38
CA PRO A 65 -1.27 -3.76 -5.65
C PRO A 65 -2.74 -3.93 -6.11
N PHE A 66 -3.05 -3.35 -7.28
CA PHE A 66 -4.41 -3.25 -7.83
C PHE A 66 -4.41 -3.49 -9.34
N CYS A 67 -5.24 -4.41 -9.80
CA CYS A 67 -5.46 -4.71 -11.22
C CYS A 67 -6.71 -3.99 -11.71
N GLN A 68 -6.54 -2.88 -12.40
CA GLN A 68 -7.64 -2.01 -12.83
C GLN A 68 -8.65 -2.73 -13.73
N SER A 69 -8.18 -3.57 -14.66
CA SER A 69 -9.05 -4.29 -15.60
C SER A 69 -10.00 -5.30 -14.95
N SER A 70 -9.56 -5.93 -13.86
CA SER A 70 -10.36 -6.89 -13.09
C SER A 70 -11.09 -6.25 -11.91
N GLY A 71 -10.73 -5.03 -11.52
CA GLY A 71 -11.24 -4.35 -10.33
C GLY A 71 -10.82 -5.00 -9.01
N VAL A 72 -9.70 -5.75 -9.00
CA VAL A 72 -9.23 -6.50 -7.84
C VAL A 72 -7.91 -5.95 -7.33
N GLY A 73 -7.83 -5.72 -6.02
CA GLY A 73 -6.60 -5.26 -5.39
C GLY A 73 -6.81 -4.63 -4.02
N ILE A 74 -5.75 -4.01 -3.51
CA ILE A 74 -5.76 -3.29 -2.24
C ILE A 74 -5.55 -1.81 -2.53
N ALA A 75 -6.52 -0.99 -2.14
CA ALA A 75 -6.43 0.46 -2.20
C ALA A 75 -6.42 1.03 -0.78
N PHE A 76 -5.54 1.98 -0.53
CA PHE A 76 -5.42 2.68 0.74
C PHE A 76 -5.18 4.18 0.49
N PRO A 77 -5.56 5.06 1.43
CA PRO A 77 -5.36 6.49 1.27
C PRO A 77 -3.86 6.83 1.29
N VAL A 78 -3.45 7.66 0.34
CA VAL A 78 -2.13 8.29 0.29
C VAL A 78 -2.32 9.77 0.63
N LYS A 79 -1.49 10.31 1.52
CA LYS A 79 -1.63 11.66 2.03
C LYS A 79 -0.36 12.46 1.85
N LYS A 80 -0.51 13.78 1.87
CA LYS A 80 0.62 14.70 1.96
C LYS A 80 1.48 14.35 3.19
N GLY A 81 2.78 14.29 3.01
CA GLY A 81 3.76 13.95 4.04
C GLY A 81 4.11 12.45 4.09
N ASP A 82 3.40 11.59 3.35
CA ASP A 82 3.78 10.18 3.25
C ASP A 82 5.09 10.05 2.47
N SER A 83 6.00 9.26 2.99
CA SER A 83 7.26 8.92 2.31
C SER A 83 7.01 7.88 1.22
N CYS A 84 7.75 7.99 0.13
CA CYS A 84 7.62 7.12 -1.04
C CYS A 84 8.96 6.81 -1.68
N ILE A 85 8.98 5.78 -2.52
CA ILE A 85 10.03 5.57 -3.51
C ILE A 85 9.54 6.09 -4.86
N ILE A 86 10.35 6.91 -5.50
CA ILE A 86 10.11 7.42 -6.85
C ILE A 86 10.95 6.55 -7.79
N LEU A 87 10.30 5.83 -8.68
CA LEU A 87 10.93 5.02 -9.72
C LEU A 87 10.90 5.80 -11.04
N VAL A 88 12.00 5.82 -11.75
CA VAL A 88 12.10 6.49 -13.05
C VAL A 88 12.16 5.45 -14.15
N SER A 89 11.26 5.57 -15.12
CA SER A 89 11.18 4.64 -16.24
C SER A 89 12.35 4.81 -17.21
N GLU A 90 12.81 3.71 -17.80
CA GLU A 90 13.79 3.74 -18.91
C GLU A 90 13.20 4.41 -20.15
N VAL A 91 11.87 4.37 -20.32
CA VAL A 91 11.17 4.92 -21.46
C VAL A 91 10.14 5.95 -21.02
N GLU A 92 9.76 6.84 -21.91
CA GLU A 92 8.72 7.83 -21.64
C GLU A 92 7.37 7.16 -21.30
N LEU A 93 6.74 7.62 -20.22
CA LEU A 93 5.42 7.14 -19.81
C LEU A 93 4.30 7.64 -20.70
N ASP A 94 4.52 8.69 -21.47
CA ASP A 94 3.51 9.26 -22.37
C ASP A 94 3.05 8.26 -23.42
N ALA A 95 3.96 7.44 -23.97
CA ALA A 95 3.61 6.35 -24.87
C ALA A 95 2.63 5.36 -24.22
N TRP A 96 2.87 4.98 -22.96
CA TRP A 96 1.97 4.11 -22.19
C TRP A 96 0.63 4.78 -21.89
N ARG A 97 0.63 6.09 -21.55
CA ARG A 97 -0.60 6.83 -21.22
C ARG A 97 -1.51 7.06 -22.42
N THR A 98 -0.92 7.35 -23.57
CA THR A 98 -1.65 7.74 -24.77
C THR A 98 -1.85 6.62 -25.77
N GLY A 99 -1.15 5.50 -25.60
CA GLY A 99 -1.11 4.39 -26.57
C GLY A 99 -0.39 4.76 -27.86
N SER A 100 0.48 5.79 -27.83
CA SER A 100 1.23 6.23 -29.00
C SER A 100 2.53 5.44 -29.15
N ASP A 101 2.98 5.25 -30.39
CA ASP A 101 4.28 4.63 -30.72
C ASP A 101 5.46 5.63 -30.54
N SER A 102 5.32 6.61 -29.67
CA SER A 102 6.35 7.62 -29.42
C SER A 102 7.63 6.96 -28.92
N LEU A 103 8.62 6.88 -29.77
CA LEU A 103 10.00 6.56 -29.38
C LEU A 103 10.64 7.83 -28.81
N GLY A 104 10.20 8.23 -27.61
CA GLY A 104 10.79 9.36 -26.93
C GLY A 104 12.31 9.21 -26.76
N SER A 105 13.02 10.29 -26.92
CA SER A 105 14.48 10.30 -26.77
C SER A 105 14.92 10.36 -25.29
N LEU A 106 13.98 10.63 -24.37
CA LEU A 106 14.27 10.79 -22.94
C LEU A 106 14.25 9.43 -22.25
N LYS A 107 15.42 9.01 -21.78
CA LYS A 107 15.60 7.81 -20.96
C LYS A 107 15.96 8.20 -19.54
N PHE A 108 15.37 7.50 -18.57
CA PHE A 108 15.65 7.73 -17.15
C PHE A 108 15.44 9.18 -16.69
N ASP A 109 14.50 9.86 -17.35
CA ASP A 109 14.15 11.25 -17.04
C ASP A 109 13.07 11.34 -15.97
N LEU A 110 13.18 12.33 -15.08
CA LEU A 110 12.25 12.53 -13.96
C LEU A 110 10.81 12.78 -14.39
N SER A 111 10.56 13.23 -15.65
CA SER A 111 9.20 13.35 -16.19
C SER A 111 8.49 12.00 -16.37
N SER A 112 9.27 10.92 -16.41
CA SER A 112 8.77 9.55 -16.53
C SER A 112 8.81 8.78 -15.20
N ALA A 113 8.56 9.50 -14.09
CA ALA A 113 8.54 8.94 -12.76
C ALA A 113 7.21 8.27 -12.42
N MET A 114 7.28 7.20 -11.65
CA MET A 114 6.19 6.49 -10.99
C MET A 114 6.45 6.44 -9.49
N VAL A 115 5.44 6.24 -8.67
CA VAL A 115 5.56 6.34 -7.21
C VAL A 115 5.04 5.09 -6.52
N ILE A 116 5.82 4.55 -5.58
CA ILE A 116 5.37 3.52 -4.63
C ILE A 116 5.32 4.18 -3.25
N PRO A 117 4.15 4.36 -2.63
CA PRO A 117 4.02 4.89 -1.28
C PRO A 117 4.45 3.86 -0.22
N GLY A 118 4.71 4.34 1.00
CA GLY A 118 4.98 3.47 2.15
C GLY A 118 6.46 3.18 2.40
N LEU A 119 7.38 4.02 1.93
CA LEU A 119 8.78 3.98 2.35
C LEU A 119 8.87 4.40 3.81
N LEU A 120 9.30 3.50 4.69
CA LEU A 120 9.41 3.77 6.12
C LEU A 120 10.79 4.36 6.46
N GLU A 121 10.80 5.52 7.09
CA GLU A 121 12.03 6.19 7.55
C GLU A 121 12.64 5.53 8.79
N LYS A 122 11.83 4.87 9.59
CA LYS A 122 12.20 4.22 10.86
C LYS A 122 11.28 3.04 11.14
N SER A 123 11.65 2.27 12.15
CA SER A 123 10.83 1.16 12.64
C SER A 123 9.42 1.63 12.99
N TYR A 124 8.43 0.85 12.58
CA TYR A 124 7.01 1.11 12.79
C TYR A 124 6.37 -0.08 13.50
N GLU A 125 5.60 0.18 14.54
CA GLU A 125 5.09 -0.84 15.46
C GLU A 125 4.36 -2.01 14.76
N PRO A 126 3.44 -1.80 13.80
CA PRO A 126 2.80 -2.90 13.09
C PRO A 126 3.79 -3.80 12.34
N MET A 127 4.88 -3.25 11.81
CA MET A 127 5.92 -4.04 11.12
C MET A 127 6.71 -4.90 12.11
N ILE A 128 6.98 -4.37 13.31
CA ILE A 128 7.64 -5.12 14.38
C ILE A 128 6.76 -6.29 14.82
N ARG A 129 5.46 -6.06 15.05
CA ARG A 129 4.50 -7.13 15.42
C ARG A 129 4.32 -8.17 14.32
N ALA A 130 4.18 -7.74 13.08
CA ALA A 130 4.07 -8.65 11.95
C ALA A 130 5.29 -9.58 11.86
N SER A 131 6.51 -9.02 12.04
CA SER A 131 7.75 -9.81 11.99
C SER A 131 7.90 -10.75 13.18
N SER A 132 7.65 -10.28 14.41
CA SER A 132 7.81 -11.09 15.62
C SER A 132 6.73 -12.17 15.77
N GLY A 133 5.52 -11.90 15.29
CA GLY A 133 4.37 -12.80 15.36
C GLY A 133 4.15 -13.65 14.11
N ASN A 134 5.05 -13.60 13.13
CA ASN A 134 4.88 -14.24 11.81
C ASN A 134 3.48 -13.99 11.24
N ALA A 135 3.05 -12.72 11.21
CA ALA A 135 1.68 -12.32 10.95
C ALA A 135 1.56 -11.39 9.74
N VAL A 136 0.41 -11.44 9.08
CA VAL A 136 -0.07 -10.38 8.20
C VAL A 136 -0.96 -9.45 9.00
N ILE A 137 -0.68 -8.14 8.93
CA ILE A 137 -1.46 -7.10 9.62
C ILE A 137 -2.02 -6.14 8.59
N ILE A 138 -3.34 -5.94 8.61
CA ILE A 138 -4.05 -4.90 7.86
C ILE A 138 -4.61 -3.91 8.86
N LYS A 139 -4.15 -2.66 8.82
CA LYS A 139 -4.50 -1.64 9.83
C LYS A 139 -5.11 -0.41 9.16
N ALA A 140 -6.21 0.06 9.75
CA ALA A 140 -6.88 1.30 9.35
C ALA A 140 -7.32 2.08 10.60
N GLY A 141 -6.54 3.06 11.01
CA GLY A 141 -6.79 3.81 12.25
C GLY A 141 -6.70 2.92 13.48
N GLY A 142 -7.80 2.82 14.25
CA GLY A 142 -7.92 1.94 15.42
C GLY A 142 -8.29 0.49 15.09
N ALA A 143 -8.78 0.23 13.87
CA ALA A 143 -9.18 -1.11 13.45
C ALA A 143 -8.01 -1.88 12.84
N GLU A 144 -7.97 -3.20 13.10
CA GLU A 144 -6.92 -4.08 12.65
C GLU A 144 -7.45 -5.48 12.32
N ILE A 145 -6.92 -6.08 11.26
CA ILE A 145 -7.05 -7.50 10.97
C ILE A 145 -5.66 -8.12 11.05
N MET A 146 -5.49 -9.12 11.88
CA MET A 146 -4.25 -9.87 12.02
C MET A 146 -4.49 -11.34 11.69
N VAL A 147 -3.63 -11.90 10.86
CA VAL A 147 -3.65 -13.32 10.49
C VAL A 147 -2.27 -13.92 10.73
N ASN A 148 -2.21 -15.02 11.48
CA ASN A 148 -1.00 -15.81 11.74
C ASN A 148 -1.34 -17.29 11.86
N ASP A 149 -0.38 -18.12 12.26
CA ASP A 149 -0.60 -19.60 12.42
C ASP A 149 -1.64 -19.92 13.50
N GLY A 150 -1.89 -19.04 14.47
CA GLY A 150 -2.91 -19.23 15.52
C GLY A 150 -4.31 -18.88 15.07
N GLY A 151 -4.48 -18.24 13.89
CA GLY A 151 -5.80 -17.88 13.41
C GLY A 151 -5.91 -16.47 12.84
N CYS A 152 -7.10 -15.90 12.95
CA CYS A 152 -7.42 -14.56 12.48
C CYS A 152 -8.13 -13.75 13.56
N THR A 153 -7.65 -12.55 13.83
CA THR A 153 -8.28 -11.59 14.73
C THR A 153 -8.76 -10.38 13.96
N ILE A 154 -9.99 -9.93 14.20
CA ILE A 154 -10.53 -8.65 13.73
C ILE A 154 -10.83 -7.81 14.97
N ASP A 155 -10.06 -6.75 15.17
CA ASP A 155 -10.16 -5.85 16.32
C ASP A 155 -10.53 -4.45 15.87
N THR A 156 -11.58 -3.87 16.44
CA THR A 156 -12.04 -2.49 16.20
C THR A 156 -11.76 -1.58 17.40
N GLY A 157 -11.08 -2.09 18.43
CA GLY A 157 -10.83 -1.43 19.71
C GLY A 157 -11.95 -1.59 20.73
N SER A 158 -13.19 -1.82 20.29
CA SER A 158 -14.37 -2.02 21.16
C SER A 158 -15.02 -3.39 20.98
N THR A 159 -14.75 -4.07 19.89
CA THR A 159 -15.25 -5.41 19.57
C THR A 159 -14.13 -6.20 18.93
N VAL A 160 -13.94 -7.41 19.42
CA VAL A 160 -12.94 -8.35 18.91
C VAL A 160 -13.65 -9.60 18.41
N MET A 161 -13.26 -10.06 17.22
CA MET A 161 -13.65 -11.35 16.67
C MET A 161 -12.40 -12.18 16.46
N GLU A 162 -12.32 -13.33 17.09
CA GLU A 162 -11.21 -14.28 16.97
C GLU A 162 -11.68 -15.57 16.31
N LEU A 163 -10.90 -16.06 15.38
CA LEU A 163 -11.09 -17.34 14.69
C LEU A 163 -9.81 -18.15 14.89
N ASP A 164 -9.94 -19.27 15.59
CA ASP A 164 -8.85 -20.21 15.86
C ASP A 164 -9.33 -21.66 15.76
N ASP A 165 -8.51 -22.63 16.15
CA ASP A 165 -8.86 -24.04 16.20
C ASP A 165 -10.03 -24.36 17.15
N GLY A 166 -10.32 -23.50 18.12
CA GLY A 166 -11.46 -23.61 19.06
C GLY A 166 -12.77 -23.11 18.45
N GLY A 167 -12.73 -22.37 17.34
CA GLY A 167 -13.91 -21.85 16.67
C GLY A 167 -13.90 -20.34 16.52
N VAL A 168 -15.06 -19.71 16.73
CA VAL A 168 -15.26 -18.25 16.64
C VAL A 168 -15.65 -17.71 18.01
N HIS A 169 -14.84 -16.78 18.54
CA HIS A 169 -15.13 -16.02 19.73
C HIS A 169 -15.39 -14.56 19.38
N ILE A 170 -16.42 -13.97 20.01
CA ILE A 170 -16.77 -12.55 19.83
C ILE A 170 -16.86 -11.88 21.20
N ASP A 171 -15.93 -10.97 21.45
CA ASP A 171 -16.01 -10.05 22.59
C ASP A 171 -16.71 -8.76 22.12
N GLY A 172 -18.02 -8.69 22.40
CA GLY A 172 -18.91 -7.64 21.91
C GLY A 172 -20.32 -8.15 21.66
N SER A 173 -21.07 -7.45 20.82
CA SER A 173 -22.44 -7.82 20.46
C SER A 173 -22.51 -8.37 19.05
N LEU A 174 -23.29 -9.44 18.85
CA LEU A 174 -23.62 -10.01 17.55
C LEU A 174 -25.09 -9.79 17.23
N THR A 175 -25.39 -9.11 16.13
CA THR A 175 -26.76 -8.98 15.59
C THR A 175 -26.85 -9.77 14.29
N VAL A 176 -27.80 -10.70 14.23
CA VAL A 176 -28.05 -11.53 13.06
C VAL A 176 -29.44 -11.23 12.52
N THR A 177 -29.57 -10.82 11.25
CA THR A 177 -30.84 -10.53 10.60
C THR A 177 -31.59 -11.79 10.15
N GLY A 178 -30.86 -12.89 9.96
CA GLY A 178 -31.38 -14.20 9.60
C GLY A 178 -31.71 -15.08 10.80
N ASP A 179 -31.32 -16.34 10.71
CA ASP A 179 -31.46 -17.36 11.76
C ASP A 179 -30.06 -17.90 12.11
N ILE A 180 -29.86 -18.26 13.37
CA ILE A 180 -28.69 -18.98 13.83
C ILE A 180 -29.10 -20.43 14.07
N LYS A 181 -28.36 -21.38 13.54
CA LYS A 181 -28.61 -22.81 13.71
C LYS A 181 -27.44 -23.51 14.37
N ALA A 182 -27.71 -24.31 15.39
CA ALA A 182 -26.79 -25.27 15.97
C ALA A 182 -27.24 -26.70 15.57
N GLY A 183 -26.62 -27.26 14.52
CA GLY A 183 -27.12 -28.46 13.87
C GLY A 183 -28.49 -28.25 13.26
N SER A 184 -29.52 -29.00 13.71
CA SER A 184 -30.89 -28.84 13.28
C SER A 184 -31.74 -27.84 14.10
N VAL A 185 -31.19 -27.35 15.20
CA VAL A 185 -31.88 -26.42 16.12
C VAL A 185 -31.76 -24.98 15.63
N SER A 186 -32.89 -24.33 15.37
CA SER A 186 -32.99 -22.93 14.97
C SER A 186 -33.18 -22.03 16.19
N LEU A 187 -32.31 -21.00 16.34
CA LEU A 187 -32.50 -20.03 17.43
C LEU A 187 -33.84 -19.30 17.32
N LYS A 188 -34.26 -19.01 16.10
CA LYS A 188 -35.49 -18.24 15.80
C LYS A 188 -36.76 -19.08 15.85
N ASN A 189 -36.68 -20.40 15.62
CA ASN A 189 -37.85 -21.23 15.40
C ASN A 189 -37.95 -22.47 16.32
N HIS A 190 -37.01 -22.71 17.22
CA HIS A 190 -37.08 -23.87 18.12
C HIS A 190 -38.22 -23.73 19.12
N THR A 191 -38.73 -24.87 19.57
CA THR A 191 -39.71 -25.00 20.66
C THR A 191 -39.14 -25.94 21.71
N HIS A 192 -39.71 -25.90 22.89
CA HIS A 192 -39.40 -26.84 23.97
C HIS A 192 -40.66 -27.62 24.31
N VAL A 193 -40.53 -28.87 24.81
CA VAL A 193 -41.62 -29.61 25.35
C VAL A 193 -41.87 -29.13 26.80
N ASP A 194 -43.10 -28.72 27.08
CA ASP A 194 -43.52 -28.29 28.40
C ASP A 194 -43.76 -29.48 29.37
N SER A 195 -44.09 -29.20 30.62
CA SER A 195 -44.32 -30.23 31.65
C SER A 195 -45.58 -31.05 31.40
N THR A 196 -46.46 -30.65 30.49
CA THR A 196 -47.69 -31.34 30.11
C THR A 196 -47.58 -32.14 28.81
N GLY A 197 -46.40 -32.11 28.17
CA GLY A 197 -46.11 -32.78 26.92
C GLY A 197 -46.49 -31.97 25.69
N GLY A 198 -46.83 -30.69 25.86
CA GLY A 198 -47.09 -29.75 24.77
C GLY A 198 -45.85 -28.97 24.33
N ASP A 199 -45.81 -28.48 23.10
CA ASP A 199 -44.76 -27.59 22.61
C ASP A 199 -44.93 -26.15 23.12
N THR A 200 -43.86 -25.51 23.53
CA THR A 200 -43.88 -24.08 23.83
C THR A 200 -44.04 -23.25 22.54
N GLN A 201 -44.32 -21.95 22.70
CA GLN A 201 -44.22 -21.02 21.57
C GLN A 201 -42.76 -20.76 21.20
N LYS A 202 -42.55 -20.34 19.94
CA LYS A 202 -41.22 -19.87 19.46
C LYS A 202 -40.70 -18.68 20.30
N PRO A 203 -39.41 -18.45 20.34
CA PRO A 203 -38.84 -17.23 20.92
C PRO A 203 -39.47 -15.98 20.29
N LYS A 204 -39.69 -14.95 21.10
CA LYS A 204 -40.25 -13.66 20.62
C LYS A 204 -39.13 -12.68 20.31
#